data_be0d8dcac8eb5d72cd14c9006fa364b8
#
_entry.id   be0d8dcac8eb5d72cd14c9006fa364b8
#
_cell.length_a   1.000
_cell.length_b   1.000
_cell.length_c   1.000
_cell.angle_alpha   90.00
_cell.angle_beta   90.00
_cell.angle_gamma   90.00
#
_symmetry.space_group_name_H-M   'P 1'
#
loop_
_entity.id
_entity.type
_entity.pdbx_description
1 polymer ?
#
loop_
_entity_poly.entity_id
_entity_poly.type
_entity_poly.pdbx_seq_one_letter_code
_entity_poly.pdbx_strand_id
1 'polypeptide(L)'
;MFGYYAWLAARSLKRNWVLTTLMIAAVGLGIGALMTSLTIFHLMSGDPIPHKSDRLFAVYLDSWEPESDGQPRADPTWPSQLTWRDASHLAAAGQAKFQTMMFRAAFAVQPENTEVKPYTAVARMTYADFFPMFEPPFAFGGPWTRAQDAERAKVTVLSKATNDRLFGGEDSVGRKVRFGDHQYTVIGVLAEWDPRPRYYDVVSGWAFETAEEFYLPLTL
;
A
#
# COMPACT_ATOMS: atom_id res chain seq x y z
N MET A 1 45.93 -33.34 -22.84
CA MET A 1 45.80 -32.07 -23.58
C MET A 1 45.05 -30.99 -22.78
N PHE A 2 43.98 -31.30 -22.05
CA PHE A 2 43.18 -30.30 -21.28
C PHE A 2 44.03 -29.53 -20.26
N GLY A 3 44.91 -30.20 -19.49
CA GLY A 3 45.75 -29.55 -18.47
C GLY A 3 46.74 -28.52 -19.03
N TYR A 4 47.27 -28.77 -20.24
CA TYR A 4 48.17 -27.83 -20.88
C TYR A 4 47.44 -26.53 -21.29
N TYR A 5 46.26 -26.63 -21.87
CA TYR A 5 45.45 -25.46 -22.24
C TYR A 5 44.97 -24.68 -21.04
N ALA A 6 44.56 -25.36 -19.96
CA ALA A 6 44.18 -24.72 -18.72
C ALA A 6 45.34 -23.94 -18.08
N TRP A 7 46.56 -24.51 -18.07
CA TRP A 7 47.76 -23.83 -17.60
C TRP A 7 48.11 -22.60 -18.45
N LEU A 8 48.01 -22.72 -19.79
CA LEU A 8 48.30 -21.64 -20.75
C LEU A 8 47.28 -20.49 -20.56
N ALA A 9 45.99 -20.83 -20.38
CA ALA A 9 44.93 -19.86 -20.06
C ALA A 9 45.20 -19.12 -18.74
N ALA A 10 45.53 -19.83 -17.67
CA ALA A 10 45.89 -19.24 -16.40
C ALA A 10 47.08 -18.28 -16.49
N ARG A 11 48.11 -18.63 -17.29
CA ARG A 11 49.26 -17.77 -17.50
C ARG A 11 48.93 -16.51 -18.33
N SER A 12 48.03 -16.63 -19.31
CA SER A 12 47.52 -15.49 -20.09
C SER A 12 46.73 -14.54 -19.25
N LEU A 13 45.84 -15.05 -18.38
CA LEU A 13 45.06 -14.26 -17.41
C LEU A 13 45.97 -13.47 -16.44
N LYS A 14 47.03 -14.11 -15.92
CA LYS A 14 48.00 -13.44 -15.05
C LYS A 14 48.77 -12.32 -15.78
N ARG A 15 49.11 -12.51 -17.04
CA ARG A 15 49.86 -11.51 -17.81
C ARG A 15 49.08 -10.23 -18.09
N ASN A 16 47.75 -10.38 -18.26
CA ASN A 16 46.84 -9.27 -18.54
C ASN A 16 45.80 -9.07 -17.42
N TRP A 17 46.25 -9.13 -16.19
CA TRP A 17 45.35 -9.11 -15.02
C TRP A 17 44.39 -7.93 -14.98
N VAL A 18 44.84 -6.73 -15.40
CA VAL A 18 43.98 -5.52 -15.44
C VAL A 18 42.82 -5.72 -16.42
N LEU A 19 43.09 -6.18 -17.65
CA LEU A 19 42.05 -6.42 -18.64
C LEU A 19 41.09 -7.52 -18.19
N THR A 20 41.63 -8.61 -17.63
CA THR A 20 40.85 -9.71 -17.09
C THR A 20 39.92 -9.27 -15.96
N THR A 21 40.45 -8.49 -15.00
CA THR A 21 39.63 -7.94 -13.90
C THR A 21 38.54 -7.04 -14.40
N LEU A 22 38.85 -6.20 -15.40
CA LEU A 22 37.86 -5.29 -16.00
C LEU A 22 36.74 -6.03 -16.72
N MET A 23 37.09 -7.12 -17.47
CA MET A 23 36.11 -8.01 -18.11
C MET A 23 35.22 -8.72 -17.08
N ILE A 24 35.81 -9.28 -16.02
CA ILE A 24 35.07 -9.94 -14.96
C ILE A 24 34.15 -8.94 -14.26
N ALA A 25 34.64 -7.74 -13.94
CA ALA A 25 33.85 -6.69 -13.34
C ALA A 25 32.67 -6.25 -14.24
N ALA A 26 32.91 -6.07 -15.55
CA ALA A 26 31.85 -5.72 -16.49
C ALA A 26 30.76 -6.80 -16.59
N VAL A 27 31.17 -8.08 -16.69
CA VAL A 27 30.22 -9.20 -16.71
C VAL A 27 29.49 -9.30 -15.38
N GLY A 28 30.19 -9.17 -14.26
CA GLY A 28 29.59 -9.19 -12.92
C GLY A 28 28.56 -8.09 -12.71
N LEU A 29 28.86 -6.86 -13.14
CA LEU A 29 27.90 -5.74 -13.11
C LEU A 29 26.69 -6.01 -13.99
N GLY A 30 26.90 -6.54 -15.20
CA GLY A 30 25.79 -6.88 -16.11
C GLY A 30 24.86 -7.94 -15.53
N ILE A 31 25.43 -9.02 -14.97
CA ILE A 31 24.64 -10.07 -14.31
C ILE A 31 23.95 -9.51 -13.06
N GLY A 32 24.65 -8.72 -12.26
CA GLY A 32 24.07 -8.10 -11.06
C GLY A 32 22.87 -7.20 -11.40
N ALA A 33 22.99 -6.35 -12.39
CA ALA A 33 21.91 -5.48 -12.86
C ALA A 33 20.71 -6.31 -13.38
N LEU A 34 20.97 -7.35 -14.19
CA LEU A 34 19.94 -8.24 -14.71
C LEU A 34 19.21 -8.98 -13.58
N MET A 35 19.94 -9.55 -12.64
CA MET A 35 19.34 -10.27 -11.50
C MET A 35 18.52 -9.34 -10.61
N THR A 36 19.00 -8.12 -10.37
CA THR A 36 18.24 -7.11 -9.62
C THR A 36 16.94 -6.77 -10.34
N SER A 37 16.99 -6.52 -11.65
CA SER A 37 15.78 -6.21 -12.44
C SER A 37 14.79 -7.36 -12.45
N LEU A 38 15.26 -8.61 -12.62
CA LEU A 38 14.41 -9.80 -12.59
C LEU A 38 13.79 -10.02 -11.20
N THR A 39 14.54 -9.78 -10.13
CA THR A 39 14.04 -9.90 -8.76
C THR A 39 12.94 -8.88 -8.50
N ILE A 40 13.16 -7.62 -8.87
CA ILE A 40 12.15 -6.56 -8.74
C ILE A 40 10.91 -6.91 -9.57
N PHE A 41 11.09 -7.32 -10.83
CA PHE A 41 9.99 -7.73 -11.68
C PHE A 41 9.19 -8.88 -11.08
N HIS A 42 9.86 -9.91 -10.56
CA HIS A 42 9.21 -11.06 -9.93
C HIS A 42 8.42 -10.66 -8.66
N LEU A 43 8.99 -9.79 -7.82
CA LEU A 43 8.30 -9.27 -6.64
C LEU A 43 7.08 -8.41 -7.00
N MET A 44 7.18 -7.61 -8.07
CA MET A 44 6.09 -6.74 -8.50
C MET A 44 4.98 -7.46 -9.28
N SER A 45 5.31 -8.56 -9.96
CA SER A 45 4.35 -9.37 -10.73
C SER A 45 3.61 -10.40 -9.89
N GLY A 46 3.96 -10.54 -8.62
CA GLY A 46 3.25 -11.43 -7.70
C GLY A 46 1.81 -10.96 -7.46
N ASP A 47 0.87 -11.89 -7.46
CA ASP A 47 -0.51 -11.61 -7.08
C ASP A 47 -0.63 -11.62 -5.54
N PRO A 48 -0.92 -10.47 -4.90
CA PRO A 48 -0.96 -10.38 -3.44
C PRO A 48 -2.16 -11.09 -2.81
N ILE A 49 -3.26 -11.28 -3.56
CA ILE A 49 -4.46 -11.99 -3.10
C ILE A 49 -4.99 -12.92 -4.20
N PRO A 50 -4.28 -14.02 -4.52
CA PRO A 50 -4.59 -14.86 -5.68
C PRO A 50 -5.99 -15.50 -5.66
N HIS A 51 -6.59 -15.66 -4.50
CA HIS A 51 -7.95 -16.21 -4.34
C HIS A 51 -9.07 -15.19 -4.58
N LYS A 52 -8.73 -13.91 -4.78
CA LYS A 52 -9.70 -12.80 -4.95
C LYS A 52 -9.35 -11.82 -6.06
N SER A 53 -8.14 -11.82 -6.59
CA SER A 53 -7.66 -10.81 -7.55
C SER A 53 -8.54 -10.75 -8.81
N ASP A 54 -9.11 -11.86 -9.23
CA ASP A 54 -10.07 -11.95 -10.33
C ASP A 54 -11.42 -11.26 -10.08
N ARG A 55 -11.68 -10.86 -8.82
CA ARG A 55 -12.93 -10.24 -8.35
C ARG A 55 -12.74 -8.87 -7.72
N LEU A 56 -11.52 -8.34 -7.74
CA LEU A 56 -11.20 -7.01 -7.25
C LEU A 56 -11.04 -6.06 -8.44
N PHE A 57 -11.87 -5.02 -8.48
CA PHE A 57 -11.90 -4.05 -9.57
C PHE A 57 -11.75 -2.63 -9.03
N ALA A 58 -10.86 -1.86 -9.61
CA ALA A 58 -10.85 -0.41 -9.45
C ALA A 58 -11.84 0.21 -10.42
N VAL A 59 -12.70 1.10 -9.92
CA VAL A 59 -13.71 1.76 -10.74
C VAL A 59 -13.17 3.12 -11.20
N TYR A 60 -13.17 3.33 -12.50
CA TYR A 60 -12.83 4.60 -13.13
C TYR A 60 -14.06 5.15 -13.82
N LEU A 61 -14.24 6.45 -13.77
CA LEU A 61 -15.35 7.14 -14.44
C LEU A 61 -14.78 8.20 -15.38
N ASP A 62 -15.17 8.13 -16.65
CA ASP A 62 -14.93 9.22 -17.58
C ASP A 62 -16.04 10.28 -17.41
N SER A 63 -15.76 11.27 -16.57
CA SER A 63 -16.65 12.40 -16.30
C SER A 63 -16.30 13.65 -17.12
N TRP A 64 -15.43 13.52 -18.10
CA TRP A 64 -15.04 14.64 -18.94
C TRP A 64 -16.07 14.85 -20.05
N GLU A 65 -16.29 16.11 -20.40
CA GLU A 65 -17.16 16.40 -21.55
C GLU A 65 -16.59 15.77 -22.83
N PRO A 66 -17.46 15.16 -23.68
CA PRO A 66 -17.03 14.72 -25.00
C PRO A 66 -16.44 15.91 -25.76
N GLU A 67 -15.30 15.73 -26.39
CA GLU A 67 -14.74 16.77 -27.25
C GLU A 67 -15.77 17.17 -28.34
N SER A 68 -16.06 18.45 -28.40
CA SER A 68 -17.09 19.01 -29.27
C SER A 68 -16.76 18.91 -30.76
N ASP A 69 -15.56 18.49 -31.10
CA ASP A 69 -15.05 18.43 -32.48
C ASP A 69 -14.75 17.01 -32.99
N GLY A 70 -15.05 15.97 -32.20
CA GLY A 70 -14.82 14.58 -32.57
C GLY A 70 -13.35 14.17 -32.71
N GLN A 71 -12.41 15.00 -32.25
CA GLN A 71 -10.99 14.67 -32.21
C GLN A 71 -10.70 13.76 -31.01
N PRO A 72 -9.85 12.73 -31.16
CA PRO A 72 -9.37 11.97 -30.01
C PRO A 72 -8.62 12.90 -29.05
N ARG A 73 -8.80 12.72 -27.73
CA ARG A 73 -8.04 13.44 -26.73
C ARG A 73 -6.54 13.33 -26.99
N ALA A 74 -5.84 14.45 -26.85
CA ALA A 74 -4.38 14.50 -26.94
C ALA A 74 -3.73 13.72 -25.76
N ASP A 75 -4.42 13.59 -24.63
CA ASP A 75 -4.01 12.78 -23.48
C ASP A 75 -5.14 11.80 -23.12
N PRO A 76 -4.98 10.49 -23.45
CA PRO A 76 -5.97 9.48 -23.15
C PRO A 76 -5.96 9.02 -21.67
N THR A 77 -5.22 9.69 -20.79
CA THR A 77 -5.21 9.33 -19.37
C THR A 77 -6.57 9.65 -18.74
N TRP A 78 -7.24 8.59 -18.30
CA TRP A 78 -8.47 8.68 -17.54
C TRP A 78 -8.24 9.42 -16.21
N PRO A 79 -9.25 10.14 -15.68
CA PRO A 79 -9.18 10.66 -14.33
C PRO A 79 -8.86 9.52 -13.37
N SER A 80 -7.73 9.63 -12.68
CA SER A 80 -7.27 8.57 -11.77
C SER A 80 -8.10 8.48 -10.49
N GLN A 81 -8.91 9.52 -10.20
CA GLN A 81 -9.71 9.62 -8.99
C GLN A 81 -11.14 10.02 -9.34
N LEU A 82 -12.08 9.48 -8.57
CA LEU A 82 -13.48 9.89 -8.61
C LEU A 82 -13.67 11.15 -7.76
N THR A 83 -14.64 11.99 -8.14
CA THR A 83 -15.12 13.03 -7.21
C THR A 83 -15.86 12.37 -6.04
N TRP A 84 -15.92 13.06 -4.89
CA TRP A 84 -16.71 12.59 -3.76
C TRP A 84 -18.16 12.29 -4.14
N ARG A 85 -18.76 13.13 -4.98
CA ARG A 85 -20.14 12.97 -5.43
C ARG A 85 -20.34 11.70 -6.24
N ASP A 86 -19.47 11.45 -7.21
CA ASP A 86 -19.58 10.27 -8.08
C ASP A 86 -19.33 8.99 -7.29
N ALA A 87 -18.28 8.98 -6.44
CA ALA A 87 -17.98 7.85 -5.59
C ALA A 87 -19.12 7.54 -4.61
N SER A 88 -19.76 8.59 -4.04
CA SER A 88 -20.90 8.42 -3.13
C SER A 88 -22.14 7.85 -3.84
N HIS A 89 -22.41 8.28 -5.07
CA HIS A 89 -23.51 7.74 -5.86
C HIS A 89 -23.26 6.28 -6.25
N LEU A 90 -22.03 5.94 -6.65
CA LEU A 90 -21.65 4.55 -6.94
C LEU A 90 -21.76 3.67 -5.69
N ALA A 91 -21.28 4.14 -4.54
CA ALA A 91 -21.42 3.42 -3.28
C ALA A 91 -22.88 3.20 -2.90
N ALA A 92 -23.74 4.21 -3.09
CA ALA A 92 -25.17 4.12 -2.80
C ALA A 92 -25.91 3.16 -3.75
N ALA A 93 -25.42 2.97 -4.98
CA ALA A 93 -26.03 2.06 -5.96
C ALA A 93 -25.94 0.58 -5.57
N GLY A 94 -24.99 0.20 -4.69
CA GLY A 94 -24.94 -1.12 -4.07
C GLY A 94 -24.81 -2.31 -5.05
N GLN A 95 -24.10 -2.13 -6.16
CA GLN A 95 -24.05 -3.12 -7.25
C GLN A 95 -23.12 -4.30 -6.97
N ALA A 96 -22.19 -4.17 -6.02
CA ALA A 96 -21.23 -5.20 -5.69
C ALA A 96 -21.50 -5.82 -4.31
N LYS A 97 -21.04 -7.05 -4.10
CA LYS A 97 -21.12 -7.74 -2.80
C LYS A 97 -20.39 -6.97 -1.71
N PHE A 98 -19.19 -6.48 -2.02
CA PHE A 98 -18.38 -5.59 -1.22
C PHE A 98 -17.98 -4.41 -2.08
N GLN A 99 -18.03 -3.22 -1.54
CA GLN A 99 -17.59 -2.01 -2.22
C GLN A 99 -17.08 -1.02 -1.19
N THR A 100 -15.96 -0.41 -1.51
CA THR A 100 -15.38 0.62 -0.65
C THR A 100 -14.92 1.78 -1.48
N MET A 101 -15.12 2.98 -0.98
CA MET A 101 -14.39 4.16 -1.39
C MET A 101 -13.38 4.50 -0.31
N MET A 102 -12.26 5.08 -0.71
CA MET A 102 -11.21 5.38 0.24
C MET A 102 -10.40 6.59 -0.20
N PHE A 103 -9.86 7.30 0.77
CA PHE A 103 -8.84 8.32 0.54
C PHE A 103 -7.86 8.39 1.70
N ARG A 104 -6.74 9.05 1.49
CA ARG A 104 -5.74 9.30 2.52
C ARG A 104 -5.92 10.70 3.07
N ALA A 105 -5.81 10.83 4.39
CA ALA A 105 -5.82 12.11 5.06
C ALA A 105 -4.74 12.14 6.15
N ALA A 106 -4.17 13.31 6.38
CA ALA A 106 -3.21 13.53 7.44
C ALA A 106 -3.89 14.17 8.64
N PHE A 107 -3.66 13.62 9.84
CA PHE A 107 -4.23 14.10 11.08
C PHE A 107 -3.15 14.37 12.13
N ALA A 108 -3.35 15.41 12.93
CA ALA A 108 -2.57 15.62 14.14
C ALA A 108 -3.01 14.63 15.21
N VAL A 109 -2.12 13.75 15.62
CA VAL A 109 -2.34 12.76 16.68
C VAL A 109 -1.83 13.33 17.98
N GLN A 110 -2.69 13.29 19.01
CA GLN A 110 -2.32 13.62 20.38
C GLN A 110 -2.35 12.33 21.22
N PRO A 111 -1.16 11.76 21.50
CA PRO A 111 -1.08 10.57 22.35
C PRO A 111 -1.54 10.85 23.79
N GLU A 112 -2.13 9.85 24.44
CA GLU A 112 -2.42 9.94 25.90
C GLU A 112 -1.10 9.86 26.70
N ASN A 113 -0.13 9.11 26.20
CA ASN A 113 1.20 9.06 26.80
C ASN A 113 1.96 10.36 26.52
N THR A 114 2.26 11.13 27.56
CA THR A 114 2.99 12.41 27.49
C THR A 114 4.45 12.27 27.05
N GLU A 115 5.02 11.07 27.09
CA GLU A 115 6.35 10.80 26.58
C GLU A 115 6.40 10.82 25.04
N VAL A 116 5.27 10.55 24.40
CA VAL A 116 5.14 10.60 22.94
C VAL A 116 4.66 11.97 22.53
N LYS A 117 5.50 12.73 21.83
CA LYS A 117 5.12 14.06 21.33
C LYS A 117 4.00 13.97 20.29
N PRO A 118 3.11 14.98 20.23
CA PRO A 118 2.14 15.09 19.14
C PRO A 118 2.85 15.05 17.77
N TYR A 119 2.24 14.36 16.80
CA TYR A 119 2.78 14.21 15.46
C TYR A 119 1.66 14.14 14.42
N THR A 120 2.05 14.30 13.15
CA THR A 120 1.12 14.12 12.03
C THR A 120 1.21 12.68 11.55
N ALA A 121 0.08 11.99 11.50
CA ALA A 121 -0.06 10.64 10.99
C ALA A 121 -0.91 10.61 9.73
N VAL A 122 -0.65 9.63 8.89
CA VAL A 122 -1.47 9.36 7.72
C VAL A 122 -2.50 8.29 8.05
N ALA A 123 -3.76 8.61 7.82
CA ALA A 123 -4.88 7.69 7.99
C ALA A 123 -5.52 7.34 6.65
N ARG A 124 -6.03 6.12 6.56
CA ARG A 124 -6.93 5.65 5.50
C ARG A 124 -8.37 5.84 5.96
N MET A 125 -9.07 6.75 5.29
CA MET A 125 -10.52 6.87 5.43
C MET A 125 -11.17 5.86 4.49
N THR A 126 -12.02 4.97 5.01
CA THR A 126 -12.62 3.89 4.21
C THR A 126 -13.92 3.38 4.83
N TYR A 127 -14.66 2.55 4.10
CA TYR A 127 -15.81 1.80 4.63
C TYR A 127 -15.38 0.45 5.22
N ALA A 128 -16.27 -0.15 6.02
CA ALA A 128 -16.08 -1.46 6.64
C ALA A 128 -15.74 -2.56 5.64
N ASP A 129 -16.23 -2.47 4.42
CA ASP A 129 -15.98 -3.44 3.35
C ASP A 129 -14.52 -3.52 2.91
N PHE A 130 -13.69 -2.54 3.26
CA PHE A 130 -12.25 -2.59 3.04
C PHE A 130 -11.63 -3.87 3.61
N PHE A 131 -12.00 -4.22 4.83
CA PHE A 131 -11.41 -5.35 5.53
C PHE A 131 -11.71 -6.70 4.87
N PRO A 132 -12.95 -7.07 4.55
CA PRO A 132 -13.22 -8.31 3.82
C PRO A 132 -12.77 -8.28 2.36
N MET A 133 -12.51 -7.11 1.75
CA MET A 133 -11.96 -7.01 0.40
C MET A 133 -10.46 -7.31 0.39
N PHE A 134 -9.70 -6.71 1.28
CA PHE A 134 -8.23 -6.73 1.27
C PHE A 134 -7.60 -7.62 2.34
N GLU A 135 -8.39 -8.14 3.27
CA GLU A 135 -8.02 -9.11 4.31
C GLU A 135 -6.75 -8.77 5.12
N PRO A 136 -6.57 -7.52 5.59
CA PRO A 136 -5.47 -7.23 6.47
C PRO A 136 -5.59 -8.08 7.76
N PRO A 137 -4.52 -8.77 8.19
CA PRO A 137 -4.58 -9.62 9.38
C PRO A 137 -4.66 -8.78 10.66
N PHE A 138 -5.42 -9.23 11.64
CA PHE A 138 -5.54 -8.58 12.95
C PHE A 138 -4.70 -9.32 13.99
N ALA A 139 -3.99 -8.54 14.83
CA ALA A 139 -3.32 -9.03 16.03
C ALA A 139 -4.27 -9.00 17.24
N PHE A 140 -5.07 -7.91 17.36
CA PHE A 140 -6.05 -7.74 18.42
C PHE A 140 -7.35 -7.17 17.88
N GLY A 141 -8.49 -7.54 18.48
CA GLY A 141 -9.79 -7.04 18.09
C GLY A 141 -10.19 -7.41 16.67
N GLY A 142 -10.77 -6.45 15.94
CA GLY A 142 -11.25 -6.68 14.58
C GLY A 142 -11.71 -5.40 13.87
N PRO A 143 -12.26 -5.55 12.65
CA PRO A 143 -12.77 -4.43 11.88
C PRO A 143 -14.08 -3.86 12.47
N TRP A 144 -14.40 -2.62 12.08
CA TRP A 144 -15.74 -2.10 12.31
C TRP A 144 -16.74 -2.71 11.33
N THR A 145 -18.02 -2.54 11.62
CA THR A 145 -19.14 -3.08 10.85
C THR A 145 -19.78 -2.00 9.95
N ARG A 146 -20.56 -2.40 8.95
CA ARG A 146 -21.38 -1.48 8.15
C ARG A 146 -22.38 -0.68 8.99
N ALA A 147 -22.87 -1.24 10.10
CA ALA A 147 -23.72 -0.51 11.03
C ALA A 147 -22.96 0.65 11.69
N GLN A 148 -21.71 0.42 12.10
CA GLN A 148 -20.86 1.47 12.66
C GLN A 148 -20.48 2.54 11.62
N ASP A 149 -20.37 2.19 10.32
CA ASP A 149 -20.27 3.20 9.27
C ASP A 149 -21.53 4.09 9.21
N ALA A 150 -22.73 3.47 9.22
CA ALA A 150 -23.99 4.19 9.15
C ALA A 150 -24.22 5.07 10.38
N GLU A 151 -23.80 4.62 11.56
CA GLU A 151 -23.89 5.35 12.84
C GLU A 151 -22.81 6.43 13.00
N ARG A 152 -21.87 6.53 12.07
CA ARG A 152 -20.71 7.43 12.16
C ARG A 152 -19.91 7.20 13.45
N ALA A 153 -19.66 5.94 13.77
CA ALA A 153 -19.01 5.56 15.00
C ALA A 153 -17.56 6.06 15.04
N LYS A 154 -17.19 6.73 16.13
CA LYS A 154 -15.80 7.20 16.33
C LYS A 154 -14.90 6.06 16.77
N VAL A 155 -14.58 5.18 15.84
CA VAL A 155 -13.71 4.01 16.02
C VAL A 155 -12.51 4.09 15.10
N THR A 156 -11.44 3.38 15.45
CA THR A 156 -10.22 3.31 14.66
C THR A 156 -9.58 1.93 14.76
N VAL A 157 -8.93 1.53 13.69
CA VAL A 157 -8.02 0.39 13.65
C VAL A 157 -6.60 0.92 13.48
N LEU A 158 -5.66 0.40 14.25
CA LEU A 158 -4.26 0.80 14.25
C LEU A 158 -3.41 -0.14 13.40
N SER A 159 -2.37 0.38 12.76
CA SER A 159 -1.28 -0.46 12.31
C SER A 159 -0.49 -1.01 13.50
N LYS A 160 0.23 -2.14 13.31
CA LYS A 160 1.10 -2.69 14.35
C LYS A 160 2.11 -1.65 14.84
N ALA A 161 2.81 -1.00 13.92
CA ALA A 161 3.84 0.00 14.25
C ALA A 161 3.28 1.17 15.07
N THR A 162 2.05 1.59 14.79
CA THR A 162 1.38 2.65 15.54
C THR A 162 0.99 2.18 16.94
N ASN A 163 0.49 0.94 17.07
CA ASN A 163 0.21 0.36 18.38
C ASN A 163 1.48 0.22 19.22
N ASP A 164 2.58 -0.24 18.64
CA ASP A 164 3.87 -0.35 19.32
C ASP A 164 4.34 1.03 19.82
N ARG A 165 4.20 2.08 19.00
CA ARG A 165 4.57 3.47 19.34
C ARG A 165 3.70 4.09 20.43
N LEU A 166 2.38 3.92 20.37
CA LEU A 166 1.45 4.59 21.26
C LEU A 166 1.18 3.81 22.55
N PHE A 167 1.21 2.50 22.48
CA PHE A 167 0.75 1.60 23.54
C PHE A 167 1.76 0.50 23.89
N GLY A 168 3.00 0.57 23.37
CA GLY A 168 4.06 -0.38 23.71
C GLY A 168 3.85 -1.80 23.16
N GLY A 169 2.95 -1.97 22.17
CA GLY A 169 2.69 -3.28 21.54
C GLY A 169 1.68 -4.17 22.26
N GLU A 170 1.12 -3.70 23.39
CA GLU A 170 0.07 -4.41 24.13
C GLU A 170 -1.27 -4.34 23.42
N ASP A 171 -2.23 -5.16 23.87
CA ASP A 171 -3.62 -5.05 23.42
C ASP A 171 -4.21 -3.69 23.79
N SER A 172 -4.45 -2.86 22.80
CA SER A 172 -5.00 -1.51 22.96
C SER A 172 -6.49 -1.39 22.63
N VAL A 173 -7.18 -2.50 22.40
CA VAL A 173 -8.61 -2.51 22.12
C VAL A 173 -9.37 -1.87 23.31
N GLY A 174 -10.26 -0.92 23.00
CA GLY A 174 -10.99 -0.13 24.00
C GLY A 174 -10.27 1.14 24.46
N ARG A 175 -8.97 1.27 24.21
CA ARG A 175 -8.22 2.52 24.48
C ARG A 175 -8.60 3.61 23.49
N LYS A 176 -8.25 4.84 23.80
CA LYS A 176 -8.63 6.01 23.01
C LYS A 176 -7.43 6.67 22.35
N VAL A 177 -7.65 7.18 21.15
CA VAL A 177 -6.69 8.02 20.42
C VAL A 177 -7.38 9.32 20.05
N ARG A 178 -6.68 10.42 20.17
CA ARG A 178 -7.19 11.75 19.85
C ARG A 178 -6.62 12.26 18.52
N PHE A 179 -7.53 12.59 17.60
CA PHE A 179 -7.23 13.26 16.34
C PHE A 179 -7.82 14.67 16.37
N GLY A 180 -6.97 15.69 16.51
CA GLY A 180 -7.42 17.06 16.71
C GLY A 180 -8.36 17.16 17.91
N ASP A 181 -9.60 17.59 17.69
CA ASP A 181 -10.63 17.75 18.75
C ASP A 181 -11.48 16.50 18.98
N HIS A 182 -11.28 15.44 18.21
CA HIS A 182 -12.10 14.24 18.29
C HIS A 182 -11.35 13.06 18.91
N GLN A 183 -12.07 12.29 19.71
CA GLN A 183 -11.56 11.09 20.35
C GLN A 183 -12.17 9.85 19.71
N TYR A 184 -11.33 8.87 19.39
CA TYR A 184 -11.68 7.62 18.73
C TYR A 184 -11.33 6.45 19.63
N THR A 185 -12.18 5.42 19.63
CA THR A 185 -11.93 4.18 20.35
C THR A 185 -11.22 3.21 19.45
N VAL A 186 -10.10 2.65 19.88
CA VAL A 186 -9.41 1.57 19.20
C VAL A 186 -10.26 0.30 19.29
N ILE A 187 -10.62 -0.28 18.16
CA ILE A 187 -11.41 -1.53 18.11
C ILE A 187 -10.63 -2.68 17.53
N GLY A 188 -9.50 -2.40 16.88
CA GLY A 188 -8.62 -3.42 16.33
C GLY A 188 -7.22 -2.89 16.12
N VAL A 189 -6.28 -3.83 16.13
CA VAL A 189 -4.88 -3.61 15.80
C VAL A 189 -4.50 -4.61 14.74
N LEU A 190 -3.98 -4.13 13.62
CA LEU A 190 -3.48 -5.01 12.57
C LEU A 190 -2.22 -5.75 13.06
N ALA A 191 -2.03 -6.98 12.61
CA ALA A 191 -0.73 -7.62 12.64
C ALA A 191 0.22 -6.89 11.65
N GLU A 192 1.42 -7.40 11.45
CA GLU A 192 2.31 -6.81 10.46
C GLU A 192 1.68 -6.91 9.06
N TRP A 193 1.33 -5.75 8.50
CA TRP A 193 0.71 -5.64 7.19
C TRP A 193 1.23 -4.39 6.47
N ASP A 194 2.15 -4.62 5.56
CA ASP A 194 2.77 -3.58 4.73
C ASP A 194 2.95 -4.12 3.31
N PRO A 195 1.85 -4.31 2.57
CA PRO A 195 1.91 -4.84 1.21
C PRO A 195 2.65 -3.88 0.27
N ARG A 196 3.67 -4.40 -0.41
CA ARG A 196 4.47 -3.66 -1.39
C ARG A 196 4.57 -4.46 -2.70
N PRO A 197 4.02 -3.96 -3.81
CA PRO A 197 3.28 -2.69 -3.96
C PRO A 197 1.94 -2.70 -3.22
N ARG A 198 1.44 -1.48 -2.88
CA ARG A 198 0.11 -1.31 -2.26
C ARG A 198 -0.98 -1.57 -3.27
N TYR A 199 -1.41 -2.81 -3.37
CA TYR A 199 -2.41 -3.25 -4.34
C TYR A 199 -3.83 -2.72 -4.07
N TYR A 200 -4.11 -2.29 -2.85
CA TYR A 200 -5.40 -1.71 -2.47
C TYR A 200 -5.53 -0.22 -2.80
N ASP A 201 -4.43 0.45 -3.14
CA ASP A 201 -4.42 1.87 -3.51
C ASP A 201 -3.49 2.08 -4.71
N VAL A 202 -4.07 1.98 -5.90
CA VAL A 202 -3.33 2.12 -7.17
C VAL A 202 -3.27 3.58 -7.64
N VAL A 203 -3.87 4.52 -6.90
CA VAL A 203 -4.09 5.90 -7.34
C VAL A 203 -3.42 6.93 -6.44
N SER A 204 -3.44 6.73 -5.12
CA SER A 204 -2.93 7.73 -4.17
C SER A 204 -1.54 7.39 -3.67
N GLY A 205 -0.56 8.24 -3.96
CA GLY A 205 0.81 8.10 -3.47
C GLY A 205 1.64 7.10 -4.27
N TRP A 206 2.77 6.72 -3.71
CA TRP A 206 3.69 5.77 -4.34
C TRP A 206 3.34 4.34 -3.95
N ALA A 207 3.38 3.43 -4.92
CA ALA A 207 3.08 2.02 -4.70
C ALA A 207 3.96 1.35 -3.60
N PHE A 208 5.11 1.94 -3.30
CA PHE A 208 6.08 1.44 -2.32
C PHE A 208 6.16 2.27 -1.03
N GLU A 209 5.23 3.20 -0.82
CA GLU A 209 5.10 3.86 0.49
C GLU A 209 4.67 2.86 1.57
N THR A 210 5.01 3.14 2.82
CA THR A 210 4.51 2.39 3.97
C THR A 210 2.99 2.45 4.07
N ALA A 211 2.38 1.39 4.58
CA ALA A 211 0.95 1.37 4.86
C ALA A 211 0.57 2.47 5.86
N GLU A 212 -0.70 2.81 5.89
CA GLU A 212 -1.22 3.87 6.75
C GLU A 212 -1.12 3.49 8.23
N GLU A 213 -0.97 4.51 9.08
CA GLU A 213 -0.85 4.35 10.53
C GLU A 213 -2.21 4.04 11.19
N PHE A 214 -3.28 4.59 10.64
CA PHE A 214 -4.65 4.49 11.15
C PHE A 214 -5.64 4.21 10.03
N TYR A 215 -6.70 3.48 10.37
CA TYR A 215 -7.86 3.25 9.51
C TYR A 215 -9.09 3.81 10.23
N LEU A 216 -9.87 4.62 9.54
CA LEU A 216 -11.01 5.35 10.09
C LEU A 216 -12.24 5.19 9.18
N PRO A 217 -13.46 5.13 9.76
CA PRO A 217 -14.68 5.17 8.95
C PRO A 217 -14.76 6.46 8.14
N LEU A 218 -15.12 6.31 6.86
CA LEU A 218 -15.23 7.42 5.92
C LEU A 218 -16.41 8.36 6.20
N THR A 219 -17.40 7.90 6.94
CA THR A 219 -18.66 8.60 7.24
C THR A 219 -18.57 9.58 8.39
N LEU A 220 -17.39 9.81 8.93
CA LEU A 220 -17.12 10.72 10.06
C LEU A 220 -17.29 12.19 9.72
#